data_79afc81380b729135f41502730ebff4b
#
_entry.id   79afc81380b729135f41502730ebff4b
#
_cell.length_a   1.000
_cell.length_b   1.000
_cell.length_c   1.000
_cell.angle_alpha   90.00
_cell.angle_beta   90.00
_cell.angle_gamma   90.00
#
_symmetry.space_group_name_H-M   'P 1'
#
loop_
_entity.id
_entity.type
_entity.pdbx_description
1 polymer ?
#
loop_
_entity_poly.entity_id
_entity_poly.type
_entity_poly.pdbx_seq_one_letter_code
_entity_poly.pdbx_strand_id
1 'polypeptide(L)'
;MAIIALLLMVSFKVWSHGGRLNSEGCRNDTKAKQYHCHKANAKAGDKTDDIGNKTLGQSSLSGIYNRDDWSFRSSASPLSSSLVGWYTGVSGNATDVDHVVALKDAHLSGGKGWNFVQKRAFANDPLNHVAAVPYVNRTLKSAFKPLKFITKLRHSGYRFAHGRCVAYVNLYIKVKRKYGLSLASNRVDAAKLACQ
;
A
#
# COMPACT_ATOMS: atom_id res chain seq x y z
N MET A 1 22.45 -59.65 -24.62
CA MET A 1 22.18 -58.87 -23.42
C MET A 1 21.88 -57.43 -23.87
N ALA A 2 20.61 -57.04 -23.89
CA ALA A 2 20.18 -55.69 -24.29
C ALA A 2 19.90 -54.87 -23.01
N ILE A 3 20.61 -53.75 -22.85
CA ILE A 3 20.44 -52.81 -21.75
C ILE A 3 19.37 -51.79 -22.18
N ILE A 4 18.20 -51.90 -21.55
CA ILE A 4 17.11 -50.92 -21.73
C ILE A 4 17.42 -49.72 -20.81
N ALA A 5 17.77 -48.56 -21.39
CA ALA A 5 17.91 -47.32 -20.68
C ALA A 5 16.52 -46.72 -20.45
N LEU A 6 16.07 -46.66 -19.19
CA LEU A 6 14.82 -46.07 -18.76
C LEU A 6 15.02 -44.55 -18.65
N LEU A 7 14.54 -43.77 -19.64
CA LEU A 7 14.48 -42.31 -19.57
C LEU A 7 13.36 -41.88 -18.62
N LEU A 8 13.72 -41.38 -17.44
CA LEU A 8 12.81 -40.70 -16.52
C LEU A 8 12.48 -39.32 -17.07
N MET A 9 11.29 -39.18 -17.64
CA MET A 9 10.73 -37.89 -18.01
C MET A 9 10.31 -37.13 -16.73
N VAL A 10 11.12 -36.17 -16.30
CA VAL A 10 10.73 -35.26 -15.20
C VAL A 10 9.82 -34.18 -15.79
N SER A 11 8.52 -34.34 -15.57
CA SER A 11 7.52 -33.33 -15.94
C SER A 11 7.60 -32.13 -15.00
N PHE A 12 8.22 -31.02 -15.44
CA PHE A 12 8.12 -29.76 -14.74
C PHE A 12 6.70 -29.19 -14.88
N LYS A 13 5.93 -29.23 -13.80
CA LYS A 13 4.64 -28.54 -13.75
C LYS A 13 4.89 -27.04 -13.72
N VAL A 14 4.71 -26.36 -14.84
CA VAL A 14 4.67 -24.91 -14.90
C VAL A 14 3.33 -24.46 -14.31
N TRP A 15 3.36 -23.94 -13.11
CA TRP A 15 2.18 -23.42 -12.44
C TRP A 15 1.93 -22.00 -12.95
N SER A 16 0.90 -21.86 -13.79
CA SER A 16 0.38 -20.55 -14.18
C SER A 16 -0.46 -19.99 -13.03
N HIS A 17 -0.02 -18.88 -12.46
CA HIS A 17 -0.73 -18.19 -11.38
C HIS A 17 -1.53 -17.03 -11.94
N GLY A 18 -2.84 -16.95 -11.63
CA GLY A 18 -3.67 -15.78 -11.91
C GLY A 18 -3.30 -14.62 -10.96
N GLY A 19 -3.02 -13.43 -11.49
CA GLY A 19 -2.75 -12.22 -10.71
C GLY A 19 -2.15 -11.12 -11.58
N ARG A 20 -2.47 -9.84 -11.25
CA ARG A 20 -2.01 -8.68 -12.00
C ARG A 20 -0.53 -8.43 -11.73
N LEU A 21 0.27 -8.30 -12.78
CA LEU A 21 1.66 -7.89 -12.70
C LEU A 21 1.77 -6.36 -12.56
N ASN A 22 2.82 -5.88 -11.89
CA ASN A 22 3.17 -4.46 -11.87
C ASN A 22 3.77 -4.02 -13.23
N SER A 23 4.13 -2.75 -13.36
CA SER A 23 4.75 -2.20 -14.58
C SER A 23 6.06 -2.87 -14.98
N GLU A 24 6.74 -3.52 -14.05
CA GLU A 24 7.98 -4.27 -14.27
C GLU A 24 7.73 -5.74 -14.62
N GLY A 25 6.46 -6.17 -14.70
CA GLY A 25 6.09 -7.55 -14.96
C GLY A 25 6.28 -8.48 -13.77
N CYS A 26 6.32 -7.93 -12.55
CA CYS A 26 6.55 -8.66 -11.30
C CYS A 26 5.30 -8.69 -10.42
N ARG A 27 5.22 -9.65 -9.50
CA ARG A 27 4.16 -9.72 -8.50
C ARG A 27 4.58 -10.45 -7.22
N ASN A 28 3.80 -10.26 -6.15
CA ASN A 28 3.88 -11.09 -4.96
C ASN A 28 3.05 -12.37 -5.15
N ASP A 29 3.68 -13.53 -5.04
CA ASP A 29 2.97 -14.79 -4.87
C ASP A 29 2.60 -14.94 -3.38
N THR A 30 1.32 -14.80 -3.08
CA THR A 30 0.80 -14.90 -1.72
C THR A 30 0.84 -16.31 -1.16
N LYS A 31 0.84 -17.35 -2.01
CA LYS A 31 0.92 -18.75 -1.61
C LYS A 31 2.37 -19.16 -1.34
N ALA A 32 3.28 -18.78 -2.22
CA ALA A 32 4.70 -19.06 -2.08
C ALA A 32 5.43 -18.05 -1.17
N LYS A 33 4.77 -16.96 -0.72
CA LYS A 33 5.36 -15.86 0.05
C LYS A 33 6.59 -15.25 -0.63
N GLN A 34 6.64 -15.28 -1.97
CA GLN A 34 7.76 -14.78 -2.76
C GLN A 34 7.33 -13.69 -3.74
N TYR A 35 8.20 -12.69 -3.90
CA TYR A 35 8.09 -11.72 -4.98
C TYR A 35 8.87 -12.23 -6.19
N HIS A 36 8.24 -12.33 -7.37
CA HIS A 36 8.89 -12.81 -8.58
C HIS A 36 8.40 -12.07 -9.83
N CYS A 37 9.25 -12.05 -10.87
CA CYS A 37 9.02 -11.34 -12.11
C CYS A 37 8.82 -12.34 -13.27
N HIS A 38 7.86 -12.05 -14.16
CA HIS A 38 7.54 -12.87 -15.34
C HIS A 38 8.06 -12.28 -16.65
N LYS A 39 8.54 -11.03 -16.66
CA LYS A 39 9.21 -10.44 -17.82
C LYS A 39 10.70 -10.44 -17.61
N ALA A 40 11.38 -11.31 -18.33
CA ALA A 40 12.81 -11.17 -18.60
C ALA A 40 12.99 -10.04 -19.61
N ASN A 41 13.32 -8.82 -19.16
CA ASN A 41 14.01 -7.88 -20.03
C ASN A 41 15.46 -8.36 -20.13
N ALA A 42 15.66 -9.45 -20.86
CA ALA A 42 16.97 -9.94 -21.20
C ALA A 42 17.54 -9.06 -22.31
N LYS A 43 18.33 -8.05 -21.94
CA LYS A 43 19.50 -7.72 -22.76
C LYS A 43 20.58 -8.72 -22.38
N ALA A 44 20.91 -9.59 -23.33
CA ALA A 44 21.95 -10.60 -23.20
C ALA A 44 23.29 -9.95 -22.87
N GLY A 45 23.99 -10.52 -21.91
CA GLY A 45 25.40 -10.27 -21.65
C GLY A 45 25.69 -10.22 -20.15
N ASP A 46 25.79 -11.32 -19.51
CA ASP A 46 26.96 -11.85 -18.81
C ASP A 46 26.54 -13.05 -17.95
N LYS A 47 27.24 -14.16 -18.14
CA LYS A 47 27.14 -15.38 -17.33
C LYS A 47 28.13 -15.25 -16.19
N THR A 48 27.68 -15.19 -14.97
CA THR A 48 28.41 -15.74 -13.83
C THR A 48 27.38 -16.25 -12.82
N ASP A 49 27.47 -17.54 -12.55
CA ASP A 49 26.75 -18.25 -11.51
C ASP A 49 27.17 -17.68 -10.15
N ASP A 50 26.20 -17.12 -9.42
CA ASP A 50 26.37 -16.91 -7.98
C ASP A 50 25.07 -17.27 -7.25
N ILE A 51 25.12 -18.44 -6.62
CA ILE A 51 24.11 -18.92 -5.67
C ILE A 51 24.42 -18.25 -4.35
N GLY A 52 23.58 -17.35 -3.95
CA GLY A 52 23.62 -16.91 -2.56
C GLY A 52 23.50 -15.40 -2.36
N ASN A 53 22.41 -15.05 -1.73
CA ASN A 53 22.17 -13.72 -1.12
C ASN A 53 21.45 -12.69 -2.01
N LYS A 54 20.22 -13.02 -2.41
CA LYS A 54 19.34 -12.00 -2.98
C LYS A 54 18.86 -11.07 -1.86
N THR A 55 19.62 -10.02 -1.66
CA THR A 55 19.35 -8.91 -0.74
C THR A 55 17.93 -8.41 -0.94
N LEU A 56 17.07 -8.58 0.08
CA LEU A 56 15.76 -7.95 0.23
C LEU A 56 15.97 -6.42 0.28
N GLY A 57 16.05 -5.73 -0.86
CA GLY A 57 16.33 -4.32 -0.74
C GLY A 57 16.42 -3.45 -1.98
N GLN A 58 16.09 -3.90 -3.16
CA GLN A 58 15.97 -2.96 -4.27
C GLN A 58 14.50 -2.53 -4.45
N SER A 59 14.12 -1.49 -3.72
CA SER A 59 13.03 -0.61 -4.07
C SER A 59 13.28 -0.07 -5.48
N SER A 60 12.26 -0.06 -6.34
CA SER A 60 12.38 0.55 -7.66
C SER A 60 12.96 1.96 -7.54
N LEU A 61 14.15 2.17 -8.07
CA LEU A 61 14.84 3.47 -8.09
C LEU A 61 14.16 4.49 -9.01
N SER A 62 12.99 4.15 -9.57
CA SER A 62 12.31 4.97 -10.57
C SER A 62 11.76 6.31 -10.04
N GLY A 63 11.70 6.52 -8.73
CA GLY A 63 11.08 7.71 -8.16
C GLY A 63 9.57 7.84 -8.43
N ILE A 64 9.00 6.95 -9.24
CA ILE A 64 7.58 6.90 -9.58
C ILE A 64 6.83 6.11 -8.51
N TYR A 65 5.67 6.61 -8.07
CA TYR A 65 4.84 5.90 -7.12
C TYR A 65 4.24 4.63 -7.74
N ASN A 66 4.55 3.49 -7.16
CA ASN A 66 3.86 2.23 -7.41
C ASN A 66 3.27 1.70 -6.10
N ARG A 67 1.95 1.40 -6.10
CA ARG A 67 1.26 0.91 -4.92
C ARG A 67 1.75 -0.47 -4.48
N ASP A 68 2.14 -1.32 -5.41
CA ASP A 68 2.55 -2.70 -5.13
C ASP A 68 3.85 -2.78 -4.32
N ASP A 69 4.69 -1.74 -4.39
CA ASP A 69 5.91 -1.63 -3.58
C ASP A 69 5.62 -1.59 -2.07
N TRP A 70 4.41 -1.27 -1.66
CA TRP A 70 4.03 -1.07 -0.27
C TRP A 70 3.49 -2.32 0.42
N SER A 71 3.19 -3.36 -0.33
CA SER A 71 2.73 -4.68 0.18
C SER A 71 1.69 -4.60 1.30
N PHE A 72 0.67 -3.77 1.12
CA PHE A 72 -0.43 -3.63 2.06
C PHE A 72 -1.36 -4.84 2.03
N ARG A 73 -1.75 -5.33 3.22
CA ARG A 73 -2.70 -6.44 3.43
C ARG A 73 -3.84 -5.97 4.33
N SER A 74 -4.98 -5.65 3.74
CA SER A 74 -6.16 -5.20 4.50
C SER A 74 -6.66 -6.25 5.51
N SER A 75 -6.61 -7.53 5.14
CA SER A 75 -7.01 -8.65 6.00
C SER A 75 -6.15 -8.83 7.26
N ALA A 76 -4.94 -8.26 7.28
CA ALA A 76 -4.08 -8.27 8.46
C ALA A 76 -4.38 -7.13 9.44
N SER A 77 -5.26 -6.19 9.07
CA SER A 77 -5.68 -5.12 9.97
C SER A 77 -6.82 -5.58 10.87
N PRO A 78 -6.80 -5.27 12.18
CA PRO A 78 -7.91 -5.56 13.09
C PRO A 78 -9.20 -4.84 12.69
N LEU A 79 -9.14 -3.88 11.78
CA LEU A 79 -10.28 -3.12 11.28
C LEU A 79 -10.97 -3.77 10.08
N SER A 80 -10.47 -4.89 9.56
CA SER A 80 -11.01 -5.54 8.36
C SER A 80 -12.46 -6.02 8.51
N SER A 81 -12.93 -6.20 9.74
CA SER A 81 -14.32 -6.60 10.08
C SER A 81 -15.18 -5.46 10.61
N SER A 82 -14.67 -4.22 10.65
CA SER A 82 -15.45 -3.09 11.16
C SER A 82 -16.61 -2.74 10.22
N LEU A 83 -17.77 -2.44 10.81
CA LEU A 83 -18.95 -2.01 10.08
C LEU A 83 -19.23 -0.51 10.22
N VAL A 84 -18.46 0.21 11.03
CA VAL A 84 -18.66 1.64 11.31
C VAL A 84 -17.50 2.45 10.76
N GLY A 85 -17.81 3.40 9.88
CA GLY A 85 -16.82 4.32 9.33
C GLY A 85 -16.30 5.30 10.37
N TRP A 86 -15.01 5.28 10.64
CA TRP A 86 -14.37 6.11 11.66
C TRP A 86 -14.53 7.62 11.43
N TYR A 87 -14.48 8.07 10.18
CA TYR A 87 -14.62 9.50 9.85
C TYR A 87 -16.04 10.02 10.12
N THR A 88 -17.04 9.26 9.74
CA THR A 88 -18.42 9.72 9.64
C THR A 88 -19.35 9.12 10.70
N GLY A 89 -18.93 8.08 11.40
CA GLY A 89 -19.80 7.33 12.30
C GLY A 89 -20.92 6.55 11.60
N VAL A 90 -20.95 6.56 10.27
CA VAL A 90 -21.98 5.87 9.50
C VAL A 90 -21.70 4.37 9.52
N SER A 91 -22.72 3.60 9.87
CA SER A 91 -22.70 2.14 9.77
C SER A 91 -23.03 1.70 8.35
N GLY A 92 -22.40 0.62 7.90
CA GLY A 92 -22.62 0.04 6.58
C GLY A 92 -22.40 -1.46 6.59
N ASN A 93 -22.63 -2.12 5.44
CA ASN A 93 -22.44 -3.57 5.30
C ASN A 93 -20.98 -4.00 5.36
N ALA A 94 -20.08 -3.10 5.02
CA ALA A 94 -18.64 -3.30 5.10
C ALA A 94 -17.89 -1.95 5.10
N THR A 95 -16.69 -1.93 5.66
CA THR A 95 -15.77 -0.80 5.56
C THR A 95 -14.48 -1.24 4.88
N ASP A 96 -13.79 -0.27 4.28
CA ASP A 96 -12.38 -0.43 3.86
C ASP A 96 -11.47 -0.15 5.05
N VAL A 97 -10.28 -0.74 5.04
CA VAL A 97 -9.16 -0.26 5.85
C VAL A 97 -8.49 0.87 5.07
N ASP A 98 -8.66 2.09 5.55
CA ASP A 98 -8.08 3.29 4.95
C ASP A 98 -6.79 3.71 5.66
N HIS A 99 -5.81 4.16 4.87
CA HIS A 99 -4.60 4.80 5.40
C HIS A 99 -4.86 6.27 5.66
N VAL A 100 -4.79 6.70 6.92
CA VAL A 100 -4.94 8.11 7.33
C VAL A 100 -3.99 9.01 6.53
N VAL A 101 -2.72 8.62 6.42
CA VAL A 101 -1.76 9.15 5.45
C VAL A 101 -1.68 8.17 4.29
N ALA A 102 -2.23 8.53 3.15
CA ALA A 102 -2.25 7.68 1.97
C ALA A 102 -0.82 7.29 1.52
N LEU A 103 -0.64 6.06 1.01
CA LEU A 103 0.67 5.57 0.56
C LEU A 103 1.32 6.49 -0.48
N LYS A 104 0.52 7.04 -1.41
CA LYS A 104 0.99 8.01 -2.41
C LYS A 104 1.44 9.33 -1.77
N ASP A 105 0.76 9.81 -0.73
CA ASP A 105 1.17 11.00 0.00
C ASP A 105 2.45 10.76 0.79
N ALA A 106 2.59 9.60 1.43
CA ALA A 106 3.83 9.20 2.08
C ALA A 106 5.00 9.17 1.09
N HIS A 107 4.81 8.56 -0.08
CA HIS A 107 5.81 8.54 -1.15
C HIS A 107 6.28 9.95 -1.52
N LEU A 108 5.33 10.86 -1.79
CA LEU A 108 5.62 12.23 -2.23
C LEU A 108 6.21 13.12 -1.14
N SER A 109 6.11 12.73 0.13
CA SER A 109 6.55 13.53 1.27
C SER A 109 7.82 12.99 1.96
N GLY A 110 8.54 12.08 1.32
CA GLY A 110 9.81 11.54 1.80
C GLY A 110 9.95 10.02 1.61
N GLY A 111 8.85 9.30 1.55
CA GLY A 111 8.85 7.84 1.46
C GLY A 111 9.33 7.25 0.13
N LYS A 112 9.57 8.08 -0.92
CA LYS A 112 10.11 7.58 -2.19
C LYS A 112 11.48 6.93 -2.04
N GLY A 113 12.29 7.40 -1.10
CA GLY A 113 13.62 6.86 -0.81
C GLY A 113 13.61 5.64 0.11
N TRP A 114 12.45 5.22 0.60
CA TRP A 114 12.35 4.08 1.51
C TRP A 114 12.59 2.76 0.78
N ASN A 115 13.27 1.85 1.44
CA ASN A 115 13.37 0.47 1.00
C ASN A 115 12.02 -0.27 1.19
N PHE A 116 11.95 -1.49 0.67
CA PHE A 116 10.75 -2.32 0.74
C PHE A 116 10.27 -2.58 2.19
N VAL A 117 11.18 -2.80 3.12
CA VAL A 117 10.85 -3.07 4.53
C VAL A 117 10.19 -1.85 5.17
N GLN A 118 10.71 -0.66 4.92
CA GLN A 118 10.16 0.60 5.41
C GLN A 118 8.79 0.90 4.80
N LYS A 119 8.63 0.74 3.48
CA LYS A 119 7.35 0.90 2.79
C LYS A 119 6.30 -0.06 3.34
N ARG A 120 6.65 -1.33 3.53
CA ARG A 120 5.77 -2.36 4.08
C ARG A 120 5.39 -2.06 5.53
N ALA A 121 6.33 -1.65 6.36
CA ALA A 121 6.09 -1.28 7.76
C ALA A 121 5.09 -0.12 7.85
N PHE A 122 5.27 0.93 7.05
CA PHE A 122 4.34 2.05 6.98
C PHE A 122 2.94 1.63 6.52
N ALA A 123 2.87 0.82 5.45
CA ALA A 123 1.60 0.39 4.86
C ALA A 123 0.78 -0.51 5.78
N ASN A 124 1.40 -1.20 6.71
CA ASN A 124 0.74 -2.13 7.63
C ASN A 124 0.73 -1.64 9.09
N ASP A 125 1.08 -0.38 9.35
CA ASP A 125 1.05 0.20 10.69
C ASP A 125 -0.39 0.48 11.12
N PRO A 126 -0.89 -0.17 12.20
CA PRO A 126 -2.24 0.08 12.72
C PRO A 126 -2.50 1.54 13.09
N LEU A 127 -1.46 2.31 13.46
CA LEU A 127 -1.61 3.75 13.74
C LEU A 127 -2.07 4.53 12.50
N ASN A 128 -1.73 4.06 11.32
CA ASN A 128 -2.12 4.68 10.05
C ASN A 128 -3.44 4.13 9.49
N HIS A 129 -4.14 3.27 10.21
CA HIS A 129 -5.36 2.62 9.73
C HIS A 129 -6.60 3.12 10.45
N VAL A 130 -7.66 3.36 9.68
CA VAL A 130 -9.02 3.57 10.17
C VAL A 130 -10.01 2.81 9.30
N ALA A 131 -11.13 2.37 9.90
CA ALA A 131 -12.25 1.85 9.12
C ALA A 131 -12.93 3.02 8.40
N ALA A 132 -13.21 2.88 7.11
CA ALA A 132 -13.89 3.94 6.36
C ALA A 132 -14.96 3.37 5.44
N VAL A 133 -16.09 4.07 5.34
CA VAL A 133 -17.10 3.76 4.32
C VAL A 133 -16.42 3.75 2.94
N PRO A 134 -16.63 2.74 2.08
CA PRO A 134 -15.92 2.60 0.81
C PRO A 134 -15.97 3.86 -0.07
N TYR A 135 -17.12 4.51 -0.17
CA TYR A 135 -17.25 5.75 -0.94
C TYR A 135 -16.39 6.89 -0.35
N VAL A 136 -16.37 7.02 0.99
CA VAL A 136 -15.55 8.02 1.68
C VAL A 136 -14.06 7.76 1.43
N ASN A 137 -13.61 6.51 1.57
CA ASN A 137 -12.23 6.13 1.32
C ASN A 137 -11.82 6.31 -0.15
N ARG A 138 -12.55 5.67 -1.06
CA ARG A 138 -12.12 5.53 -2.46
C ARG A 138 -12.34 6.80 -3.28
N THR A 139 -13.40 7.58 -2.96
CA THR A 139 -13.83 8.73 -3.76
C THR A 139 -13.51 10.07 -3.10
N LEU A 140 -13.87 10.23 -1.82
CA LEU A 140 -13.75 11.53 -1.16
C LEU A 140 -12.36 11.76 -0.60
N LYS A 141 -11.77 10.78 0.05
CA LYS A 141 -10.43 10.85 0.60
C LYS A 141 -9.36 10.46 -0.41
N SER A 142 -9.44 9.23 -0.96
CA SER A 142 -8.44 8.73 -1.91
C SER A 142 -7.00 9.05 -1.44
N ALA A 143 -6.15 9.64 -2.30
CA ALA A 143 -4.81 10.12 -1.96
C ALA A 143 -4.75 11.62 -1.62
N PHE A 144 -5.88 12.23 -1.29
CA PHE A 144 -5.94 13.67 -1.01
C PHE A 144 -5.34 14.01 0.35
N LYS A 145 -4.76 15.21 0.41
CA LYS A 145 -4.26 15.83 1.63
C LYS A 145 -5.43 16.32 2.51
N PRO A 146 -5.21 16.54 3.82
CA PRO A 146 -6.29 16.80 4.77
C PRO A 146 -7.28 17.87 4.36
N LEU A 147 -6.82 19.07 3.99
CA LEU A 147 -7.72 20.17 3.63
C LEU A 147 -8.65 19.80 2.46
N LYS A 148 -8.10 19.17 1.41
CA LYS A 148 -8.90 18.77 0.25
C LYS A 148 -9.93 17.70 0.59
N PHE A 149 -9.56 16.72 1.43
CA PHE A 149 -10.51 15.71 1.90
C PHE A 149 -11.64 16.33 2.73
N ILE A 150 -11.31 17.20 3.69
CA ILE A 150 -12.29 17.91 4.52
C ILE A 150 -13.28 18.68 3.64
N THR A 151 -12.78 19.44 2.66
CA THR A 151 -13.60 20.19 1.71
C THR A 151 -14.51 19.26 0.91
N LYS A 152 -13.97 18.19 0.34
CA LYS A 152 -14.77 17.23 -0.44
C LYS A 152 -15.86 16.55 0.40
N LEU A 153 -15.53 16.17 1.64
CA LEU A 153 -16.51 15.54 2.54
C LEU A 153 -17.69 16.49 2.82
N ARG A 154 -17.40 17.77 3.09
CA ARG A 154 -18.44 18.78 3.31
C ARG A 154 -19.41 18.95 2.13
N HIS A 155 -18.91 18.83 0.90
CA HIS A 155 -19.74 19.00 -0.31
C HIS A 155 -20.43 17.71 -0.78
N SER A 156 -20.18 16.58 -0.13
CA SER A 156 -20.67 15.29 -0.60
C SER A 156 -21.96 14.81 0.08
N GLY A 157 -22.51 15.59 1.00
CA GLY A 157 -23.60 15.14 1.87
C GLY A 157 -23.16 14.35 3.12
N TYR A 158 -21.92 13.86 3.16
CA TYR A 158 -21.35 13.28 4.37
C TYR A 158 -20.87 14.36 5.33
N ARG A 159 -20.80 14.00 6.62
CA ARG A 159 -20.24 14.86 7.68
C ARG A 159 -19.27 14.06 8.53
N PHE A 160 -18.25 14.72 9.07
CA PHE A 160 -17.46 14.10 10.14
C PHE A 160 -18.35 13.85 11.37
N ALA A 161 -18.21 12.70 11.99
CA ALA A 161 -18.75 12.49 13.32
C ALA A 161 -18.13 13.47 14.32
N HIS A 162 -18.78 13.71 15.44
CA HIS A 162 -18.34 14.67 16.45
C HIS A 162 -16.86 14.48 16.82
N GLY A 163 -16.07 15.54 16.77
CA GLY A 163 -14.64 15.54 17.08
C GLY A 163 -13.75 14.84 16.06
N ARG A 164 -14.28 14.10 15.07
CA ARG A 164 -13.50 13.28 14.15
C ARG A 164 -12.68 14.09 13.14
N CYS A 165 -13.13 15.28 12.76
CA CYS A 165 -12.35 16.14 11.88
C CYS A 165 -11.01 16.52 12.52
N VAL A 166 -11.04 17.04 13.73
CA VAL A 166 -9.82 17.41 14.48
C VAL A 166 -8.96 16.19 14.78
N ALA A 167 -9.60 15.08 15.20
CA ALA A 167 -8.92 13.81 15.46
C ALA A 167 -8.18 13.29 14.20
N TYR A 168 -8.80 13.42 13.02
CA TYR A 168 -8.18 13.04 11.76
C TYR A 168 -6.91 13.85 11.47
N VAL A 169 -6.99 15.19 11.58
CA VAL A 169 -5.81 16.03 11.30
C VAL A 169 -4.68 15.76 12.29
N ASN A 170 -5.01 15.58 13.57
CA ASN A 170 -4.02 15.25 14.60
C ASN A 170 -3.38 13.88 14.34
N LEU A 171 -4.17 12.86 13.99
CA LEU A 171 -3.68 11.52 13.68
C LEU A 171 -2.78 11.55 12.42
N TYR A 172 -3.19 12.29 11.39
CA TYR A 172 -2.39 12.50 10.17
C TYR A 172 -1.01 13.10 10.49
N ILE A 173 -0.96 14.14 11.34
CA ILE A 173 0.30 14.76 11.79
C ILE A 173 1.14 13.74 12.58
N LYS A 174 0.50 13.01 13.50
CA LYS A 174 1.17 11.99 14.32
C LYS A 174 1.84 10.91 13.47
N VAL A 175 1.11 10.37 12.47
CA VAL A 175 1.66 9.37 11.55
C VAL A 175 2.83 9.95 10.74
N LYS A 176 2.67 11.14 10.17
CA LYS A 176 3.76 11.80 9.42
C LYS A 176 5.02 11.98 10.26
N ARG A 177 4.88 12.45 11.48
CA ARG A 177 6.00 12.65 12.42
C ARG A 177 6.69 11.33 12.79
N LYS A 178 5.91 10.28 13.07
CA LYS A 178 6.45 8.94 13.37
C LYS A 178 7.41 8.45 12.30
N TYR A 179 7.13 8.77 11.04
CA TYR A 179 7.90 8.28 9.89
C TYR A 179 8.83 9.35 9.26
N GLY A 180 9.04 10.48 9.91
CA GLY A 180 9.90 11.55 9.40
C GLY A 180 9.43 12.16 8.06
N LEU A 181 8.12 12.07 7.77
CA LEU A 181 7.55 12.58 6.53
C LEU A 181 7.28 14.09 6.60
N SER A 182 7.58 14.80 5.51
CA SER A 182 7.36 16.23 5.41
C SER A 182 5.88 16.61 5.52
N LEU A 183 5.60 17.66 6.28
CA LEU A 183 4.28 18.32 6.40
C LEU A 183 4.16 19.59 5.56
N ALA A 184 5.25 20.10 4.98
CA ALA A 184 5.32 21.42 4.36
C ALA A 184 4.24 21.67 3.30
N SER A 185 3.89 20.68 2.50
CA SER A 185 2.88 20.82 1.44
C SER A 185 1.46 20.42 1.87
N ASN A 186 1.23 20.10 3.14
CA ASN A 186 -0.03 19.48 3.57
C ASN A 186 -1.07 20.47 4.09
N ARG A 187 -0.69 21.74 4.31
CA ARG A 187 -1.59 22.81 4.80
C ARG A 187 -2.36 22.38 6.05
N VAL A 188 -1.67 21.76 7.00
CA VAL A 188 -2.32 21.16 8.20
C VAL A 188 -2.97 22.20 9.10
N ASP A 189 -2.44 23.43 9.16
CA ASP A 189 -3.05 24.51 9.95
C ASP A 189 -4.36 24.96 9.31
N ALA A 190 -4.41 25.15 7.98
CA ALA A 190 -5.65 25.42 7.27
C ALA A 190 -6.66 24.27 7.41
N ALA A 191 -6.19 23.00 7.46
CA ALA A 191 -7.05 21.86 7.71
C ALA A 191 -7.63 21.87 9.13
N LYS A 192 -6.85 22.27 10.15
CA LYS A 192 -7.34 22.42 11.53
C LYS A 192 -8.39 23.52 11.63
N LEU A 193 -8.16 24.67 11.03
CA LEU A 193 -9.14 25.76 10.96
C LEU A 193 -10.43 25.32 10.26
N ALA A 194 -10.31 24.52 9.21
CA ALA A 194 -11.46 23.95 8.52
C ALA A 194 -12.24 22.94 9.36
N CYS A 195 -11.77 22.45 10.49
CA CYS A 195 -12.50 21.57 11.40
C CYS A 195 -13.29 22.30 12.50
N GLN A 196 -13.10 23.60 12.63
CA GLN A 196 -13.87 24.47 13.55
C GLN A 196 -15.20 24.85 12.91
#